data_2479ec2baa56c72fdb7af374f308b484
#
_entry.id   2479ec2baa56c72fdb7af374f308b484
#
_cell.length_a   1.000
_cell.length_b   1.000
_cell.length_c   1.000
_cell.angle_alpha   90.00
_cell.angle_beta   90.00
_cell.angle_gamma   90.00
#
_symmetry.space_group_name_H-M   'P 1'
#
loop_
_entity.id
_entity.type
_entity.pdbx_description
1 polymer ?
#
loop_
_entity_poly.entity_id
_entity_poly.type
_entity_poly.pdbx_seq_one_letter_code
_entity_poly.pdbx_strand_id
1 'polypeptide(L)'
;MLVAQKFACIKITGRASFNSSIDFKVLLNELLQKGFTTFVLDLSECSLMDSTFLGVLAGFGLKLTSANNGAQSVSIELLNLNPRITELLENLGVLHLFKLNQGTLKLPEGTETLPHNAANPTREEVTRACLDAHKTLMEINPENVPKFKEVTQFLAEDLKKLKSHD
;
A
#
# COMPACT_ATOMS: atom_id res chain seq x y z
N MET A 1 20.91 6.08 24.66
CA MET A 1 19.46 6.35 24.58
C MET A 1 18.79 5.27 23.75
N LEU A 2 17.95 4.46 24.38
CA LEU A 2 17.21 3.42 23.68
C LEU A 2 15.96 4.04 23.06
N VAL A 3 15.90 4.10 21.73
CA VAL A 3 14.70 4.53 21.03
C VAL A 3 13.85 3.29 20.82
N ALA A 4 12.69 3.23 21.46
CA ALA A 4 11.73 2.14 21.25
C ALA A 4 11.21 2.22 19.81
N GLN A 5 11.39 1.14 19.05
CA GLN A 5 10.81 1.02 17.73
C GLN A 5 9.30 0.84 17.87
N LYS A 6 8.52 1.69 17.23
CA LYS A 6 7.07 1.55 17.19
C LYS A 6 6.68 0.57 16.07
N PHE A 7 5.90 -0.40 16.45
CA PHE A 7 5.46 -1.50 15.60
C PHE A 7 3.96 -1.40 15.35
N ALA A 8 3.55 -1.48 14.09
CA ALA A 8 2.14 -1.51 13.70
C ALA A 8 1.85 -2.79 12.92
N CYS A 9 0.80 -3.50 13.31
CA CYS A 9 0.27 -4.63 12.58
C CYS A 9 -1.07 -4.24 11.98
N ILE A 10 -1.19 -4.41 10.66
CA ILE A 10 -2.41 -4.10 9.93
C ILE A 10 -2.93 -5.41 9.32
N LYS A 11 -4.10 -5.83 9.75
CA LYS A 11 -4.76 -7.00 9.18
C LYS A 11 -5.70 -6.57 8.07
N ILE A 12 -5.50 -7.11 6.88
CA ILE A 12 -6.35 -6.83 5.72
C ILE A 12 -7.20 -8.05 5.44
N THR A 13 -8.52 -7.86 5.43
CA THR A 13 -9.48 -8.94 5.19
C THR A 13 -10.25 -8.71 3.90
N GLY A 14 -10.56 -9.80 3.20
CA GLY A 14 -11.35 -9.76 1.98
C GLY A 14 -10.54 -9.26 0.78
N ARG A 15 -11.10 -8.30 0.06
CA ARG A 15 -10.48 -7.74 -1.15
C ARG A 15 -9.77 -6.43 -0.85
N ALA A 16 -8.49 -6.40 -1.11
CA ALA A 16 -7.70 -5.16 -1.08
C ALA A 16 -7.83 -4.47 -2.44
N SER A 17 -8.76 -3.53 -2.55
CA SER A 17 -9.16 -2.91 -3.81
C SER A 17 -8.96 -1.40 -3.81
N PHE A 18 -9.22 -0.78 -4.97
CA PHE A 18 -9.15 0.67 -5.14
C PHE A 18 -10.01 1.42 -4.12
N ASN A 19 -11.16 0.85 -3.71
CA ASN A 19 -12.03 1.48 -2.71
C ASN A 19 -11.37 1.60 -1.33
N SER A 20 -10.60 0.59 -0.94
CA SER A 20 -9.91 0.58 0.36
C SER A 20 -8.53 1.22 0.31
N SER A 21 -7.98 1.46 -0.87
CA SER A 21 -6.63 1.99 -1.03
C SER A 21 -6.45 3.40 -0.46
N ILE A 22 -7.48 4.22 -0.53
CA ILE A 22 -7.44 5.61 -0.02
C ILE A 22 -7.32 5.61 1.50
N ASP A 23 -8.18 4.84 2.18
CA ASP A 23 -8.13 4.71 3.64
C ASP A 23 -6.82 4.08 4.11
N PHE A 24 -6.34 3.10 3.37
CA PHE A 24 -5.06 2.46 3.65
C PHE A 24 -3.91 3.46 3.59
N LYS A 25 -3.90 4.31 2.57
CA LYS A 25 -2.90 5.37 2.42
C LYS A 25 -2.95 6.36 3.58
N VAL A 26 -4.15 6.80 3.95
CA VAL A 26 -4.35 7.72 5.08
C VAL A 26 -3.84 7.08 6.38
N LEU A 27 -4.19 5.83 6.62
CA LEU A 27 -3.76 5.10 7.81
C LEU A 27 -2.23 4.99 7.89
N LEU A 28 -1.57 4.61 6.81
CA LEU A 28 -0.11 4.50 6.79
C LEU A 28 0.57 5.85 7.02
N ASN A 29 0.06 6.92 6.41
CA ASN A 29 0.60 8.26 6.62
C ASN A 29 0.45 8.72 8.07
N GLU A 30 -0.69 8.47 8.69
CA GLU A 30 -0.92 8.79 10.11
C GLU A 30 0.04 8.04 11.02
N LEU A 31 0.24 6.75 10.76
CA LEU A 31 1.17 5.94 11.55
C LEU A 31 2.61 6.41 11.39
N LEU A 32 3.02 6.77 10.18
CA LEU A 32 4.35 7.36 9.95
C LEU A 32 4.54 8.66 10.73
N GLN A 33 3.54 9.54 10.73
CA GLN A 33 3.60 10.80 11.48
C GLN A 33 3.68 10.58 12.99
N LYS A 34 3.10 9.49 13.48
CA LYS A 34 3.16 9.12 14.89
C LYS A 34 4.47 8.40 15.27
N GLY A 35 5.39 8.23 14.32
CA GLY A 35 6.70 7.66 14.56
C GLY A 35 6.78 6.13 14.45
N PHE A 36 5.80 5.48 13.85
CA PHE A 36 5.88 4.04 13.59
C PHE A 36 6.92 3.76 12.51
N THR A 37 7.78 2.78 12.77
CA THR A 37 8.92 2.44 11.90
C THR A 37 8.86 1.02 11.35
N THR A 38 8.06 0.15 11.96
CA THR A 38 7.90 -1.22 11.51
C THR A 38 6.43 -1.49 11.23
N PHE A 39 6.15 -1.90 10.01
CA PHE A 39 4.80 -2.20 9.55
C PHE A 39 4.73 -3.66 9.14
N VAL A 40 3.79 -4.38 9.72
CA VAL A 40 3.51 -5.76 9.35
C VAL A 40 2.08 -5.83 8.84
N LEU A 41 1.92 -6.27 7.60
CA LEU A 41 0.61 -6.47 6.98
C LEU A 41 0.29 -7.96 7.02
N ASP A 42 -0.73 -8.32 7.77
CA ASP A 42 -1.23 -9.69 7.81
C ASP A 42 -2.27 -9.88 6.71
N LEU A 43 -1.88 -10.63 5.70
CA LEU A 43 -2.69 -10.89 4.51
C LEU A 43 -3.31 -12.29 4.50
N SER A 44 -3.31 -12.97 5.66
CA SER A 44 -3.85 -14.33 5.77
C SER A 44 -5.31 -14.44 5.37
N GLU A 45 -6.11 -13.40 5.59
CA GLU A 45 -7.51 -13.33 5.21
C GLU A 45 -7.78 -12.42 4.00
N CYS A 46 -6.73 -11.97 3.32
CA CYS A 46 -6.84 -11.19 2.09
C CYS A 46 -6.91 -12.14 0.89
N SER A 47 -8.06 -12.17 0.23
CA SER A 47 -8.29 -13.09 -0.89
C SER A 47 -7.75 -12.57 -2.22
N LEU A 48 -7.77 -11.25 -2.40
CA LEU A 48 -7.44 -10.62 -3.67
C LEU A 48 -6.90 -9.21 -3.42
N MET A 49 -5.95 -8.80 -4.25
CA MET A 49 -5.43 -7.44 -4.26
C MET A 49 -5.45 -6.91 -5.69
N ASP A 50 -5.91 -5.69 -5.89
CA ASP A 50 -5.84 -5.07 -7.21
C ASP A 50 -4.58 -4.22 -7.39
N SER A 51 -4.35 -3.78 -8.62
CA SER A 51 -3.15 -3.01 -8.96
C SER A 51 -3.15 -1.61 -8.32
N THR A 52 -4.31 -1.04 -8.04
CA THR A 52 -4.39 0.26 -7.35
C THR A 52 -3.93 0.13 -5.91
N PHE A 53 -4.44 -0.85 -5.18
CA PHE A 53 -4.00 -1.10 -3.81
C PHE A 53 -2.50 -1.42 -3.76
N LEU A 54 -2.04 -2.27 -4.66
CA LEU A 54 -0.63 -2.61 -4.75
C LEU A 54 0.23 -1.39 -5.07
N GLY A 55 -0.23 -0.52 -5.97
CA GLY A 55 0.48 0.72 -6.29
C GLY A 55 0.65 1.64 -5.09
N VAL A 56 -0.36 1.77 -4.26
CA VAL A 56 -0.27 2.52 -3.00
C VAL A 56 0.73 1.86 -2.06
N LEU A 57 0.64 0.55 -1.87
CA LEU A 57 1.54 -0.21 -1.02
C LEU A 57 3.00 -0.11 -1.51
N ALA A 58 3.22 -0.31 -2.80
CA ALA A 58 4.56 -0.22 -3.40
C ALA A 58 5.14 1.19 -3.31
N GLY A 59 4.32 2.22 -3.45
CA GLY A 59 4.73 3.61 -3.25
C GLY A 59 5.26 3.86 -1.84
N PHE A 60 4.61 3.30 -0.84
CA PHE A 60 5.10 3.34 0.53
C PHE A 60 6.41 2.59 0.68
N GLY A 61 6.51 1.39 0.13
CA GLY A 61 7.74 0.61 0.16
C GLY A 61 8.92 1.38 -0.43
N LEU A 62 8.69 2.01 -1.57
CA LEU A 62 9.71 2.84 -2.23
C LEU A 62 10.09 4.06 -1.40
N LYS A 63 9.11 4.78 -0.86
CA LYS A 63 9.32 5.96 -0.02
C LYS A 63 10.13 5.62 1.23
N LEU A 64 9.82 4.51 1.88
CA LEU A 64 10.51 4.07 3.09
C LEU A 64 11.92 3.60 2.80
N THR A 65 12.15 2.93 1.68
CA THR A 65 13.49 2.51 1.23
C THR A 65 14.36 3.72 0.94
N SER A 66 13.81 4.76 0.31
CA SER A 66 14.53 6.00 0.01
C SER A 66 14.85 6.82 1.26
N ALA A 67 14.01 6.75 2.29
CA ALA A 67 14.20 7.47 3.55
C ALA A 67 15.21 6.79 4.48
N ASN A 68 15.66 5.58 4.18
CA ASN A 68 16.58 4.79 5.01
C ASN A 68 18.04 5.26 4.97
N ASN A 69 18.30 6.51 4.61
CA ASN A 69 19.64 7.11 4.66
C ASN A 69 20.00 7.65 6.05
N GLY A 70 19.20 7.37 7.06
CA GLY A 70 19.42 7.82 8.43
C GLY A 70 19.42 6.68 9.43
N ALA A 71 19.52 7.01 10.72
CA ALA A 71 19.69 6.08 11.83
C ALA A 71 18.49 5.18 12.13
N GLN A 72 17.34 5.36 11.45
CA GLN A 72 16.15 4.53 11.64
C GLN A 72 15.77 3.84 10.33
N SER A 73 15.83 2.51 10.33
CA SER A 73 15.30 1.74 9.19
C SER A 73 13.80 1.54 9.35
N VAL A 74 13.04 1.93 8.34
CA VAL A 74 11.61 1.66 8.24
C VAL A 74 11.41 0.49 7.31
N SER A 75 10.59 -0.47 7.70
CA SER A 75 10.37 -1.69 6.91
C SER A 75 8.90 -2.07 6.85
N ILE A 76 8.52 -2.67 5.73
CA ILE A 76 7.21 -3.28 5.54
C ILE A 76 7.42 -4.79 5.36
N GLU A 77 6.75 -5.56 6.18
CA GLU A 77 6.73 -7.01 6.11
C GLU A 77 5.33 -7.48 5.71
N LEU A 78 5.26 -8.39 4.76
CA LEU A 78 4.01 -9.00 4.32
C LEU A 78 3.92 -10.43 4.84
N LEU A 79 2.87 -10.74 5.58
CA LEU A 79 2.65 -12.06 6.15
C LEU A 79 1.59 -12.84 5.39
N ASN A 80 1.88 -14.10 5.14
CA ASN A 80 0.91 -15.09 4.66
C ASN A 80 0.25 -14.72 3.33
N LEU A 81 1.06 -14.30 2.35
CA LEU A 81 0.57 -14.05 1.00
C LEU A 81 0.02 -15.34 0.38
N ASN A 82 -1.14 -15.25 -0.26
CA ASN A 82 -1.62 -16.35 -1.09
C ASN A 82 -0.91 -16.33 -2.45
N PRO A 83 -0.97 -17.43 -3.23
CA PRO A 83 -0.28 -17.50 -4.53
C PRO A 83 -0.69 -16.42 -5.53
N ARG A 84 -1.95 -15.99 -5.52
CA ARG A 84 -2.44 -14.93 -6.42
C ARG A 84 -1.78 -13.59 -6.15
N ILE A 85 -1.68 -13.22 -4.87
CA ILE A 85 -1.06 -11.96 -4.48
C ILE A 85 0.45 -12.02 -4.75
N THR A 86 1.09 -13.13 -4.44
CA THR A 86 2.51 -13.34 -4.74
C THR A 86 2.79 -13.17 -6.23
N GLU A 87 1.98 -13.79 -7.07
CA GLU A 87 2.10 -13.68 -8.53
C GLU A 87 1.93 -12.23 -9.00
N LEU A 88 0.97 -11.51 -8.43
CA LEU A 88 0.77 -10.10 -8.76
C LEU A 88 2.02 -9.26 -8.45
N LEU A 89 2.60 -9.45 -7.26
CA LEU A 89 3.82 -8.74 -6.86
C LEU A 89 5.00 -9.08 -7.78
N GLU A 90 5.14 -10.34 -8.14
CA GLU A 90 6.19 -10.79 -9.07
C GLU A 90 6.00 -10.16 -10.46
N ASN A 91 4.79 -10.23 -10.99
CA ASN A 91 4.48 -9.73 -12.32
C ASN A 91 4.67 -8.21 -12.44
N LEU A 92 4.45 -7.49 -11.37
CA LEU A 92 4.62 -6.04 -11.35
C LEU A 92 6.01 -5.60 -10.84
N GLY A 93 6.88 -6.56 -10.49
CA GLY A 93 8.27 -6.30 -10.16
C GLY A 93 8.48 -5.52 -8.86
N VAL A 94 7.64 -5.75 -7.86
CA VAL A 94 7.68 -4.99 -6.59
C VAL A 94 8.03 -5.84 -5.36
N LEU A 95 8.31 -7.13 -5.54
CA LEU A 95 8.65 -8.02 -4.42
C LEU A 95 9.83 -7.53 -3.58
N HIS A 96 10.82 -6.94 -4.22
CA HIS A 96 12.06 -6.47 -3.56
C HIS A 96 11.82 -5.34 -2.55
N LEU A 97 10.66 -4.72 -2.57
CA LEU A 97 10.32 -3.61 -1.66
C LEU A 97 9.88 -4.11 -0.28
N PHE A 98 9.58 -5.39 -0.14
CA PHE A 98 8.98 -5.95 1.06
C PHE A 98 9.75 -7.15 1.59
N LYS A 99 9.62 -7.37 2.89
CA LYS A 99 10.04 -8.63 3.51
C LYS A 99 8.84 -9.56 3.50
N LEU A 100 9.02 -10.78 2.99
CA LEU A 100 7.96 -11.78 2.94
C LEU A 100 8.18 -12.82 4.04
N ASN A 101 7.12 -13.15 4.76
CA ASN A 101 7.19 -14.13 5.83
C ASN A 101 5.89 -14.91 5.95
N GLN A 102 5.95 -16.03 6.66
CA GLN A 102 4.79 -16.87 6.95
C GLN A 102 4.78 -17.19 8.44
N GLY A 103 3.60 -17.39 8.98
CA GLY A 103 3.44 -17.77 10.36
C GLY A 103 2.41 -16.93 11.11
N THR A 104 2.24 -17.25 12.38
CA THR A 104 1.33 -16.51 13.25
C THR A 104 2.08 -15.33 13.88
N LEU A 105 1.53 -14.15 13.73
CA LEU A 105 2.09 -12.96 14.37
C LEU A 105 1.71 -12.97 15.85
N LYS A 106 2.73 -12.95 16.72
CA LYS A 106 2.53 -12.74 18.15
C LYS A 106 2.59 -11.24 18.41
N LEU A 107 1.44 -10.67 18.78
CA LEU A 107 1.38 -9.26 19.14
C LEU A 107 2.01 -9.05 20.52
N PRO A 108 2.79 -7.98 20.73
CA PRO A 108 3.29 -7.63 22.04
C PRO A 108 2.15 -7.39 23.05
N GLU A 109 2.41 -7.65 24.32
CA GLU A 109 1.47 -7.31 25.39
C GLU A 109 1.17 -5.82 25.38
N GLY A 110 -0.10 -5.44 25.61
CA GLY A 110 -0.54 -4.06 25.59
C GLY A 110 -0.88 -3.52 24.20
N THR A 111 -0.94 -4.40 23.20
CA THR A 111 -1.36 -4.01 21.84
C THR A 111 -2.86 -3.71 21.84
N GLU A 112 -3.20 -2.50 21.39
CA GLU A 112 -4.59 -2.11 21.20
C GLU A 112 -5.04 -2.45 19.80
N THR A 113 -6.25 -3.02 19.68
CA THR A 113 -6.89 -3.24 18.37
C THR A 113 -7.83 -2.09 18.10
N LEU A 114 -7.52 -1.32 17.05
CA LEU A 114 -8.35 -0.20 16.61
C LEU A 114 -9.07 -0.60 15.33
N PRO A 115 -10.40 -0.71 15.35
CA PRO A 115 -11.15 -0.91 14.11
C PRO A 115 -11.04 0.34 13.24
N HIS A 116 -10.76 0.14 11.97
CA HIS A 116 -10.71 1.23 11.01
C HIS A 116 -11.88 1.06 10.04
N ASN A 117 -12.81 2.01 10.06
CA ASN A 117 -13.96 2.03 9.17
C ASN A 117 -13.65 2.91 7.96
N ALA A 118 -13.90 2.35 6.78
CA ALA A 118 -13.68 3.03 5.52
C ALA A 118 -14.63 4.23 5.36
N ALA A 119 -14.09 5.40 5.03
CA ALA A 119 -14.87 6.52 4.56
C ALA A 119 -15.32 6.26 3.12
N ASN A 120 -16.41 6.88 2.70
CA ASN A 120 -16.88 6.81 1.32
C ASN A 120 -16.13 7.85 0.47
N PRO A 121 -15.13 7.46 -0.33
CA PRO A 121 -14.40 8.40 -1.17
C PRO A 121 -15.26 8.91 -2.32
N THR A 122 -15.00 10.14 -2.77
CA THR A 122 -15.61 10.69 -3.97
C THR A 122 -15.03 10.02 -5.22
N ARG A 123 -15.73 10.11 -6.33
CA ARG A 123 -15.25 9.60 -7.61
C ARG A 123 -13.93 10.25 -8.01
N GLU A 124 -13.78 11.55 -7.79
CA GLU A 124 -12.53 12.27 -8.05
C GLU A 124 -11.37 11.70 -7.22
N GLU A 125 -11.59 11.45 -5.92
CA GLU A 125 -10.58 10.87 -5.04
C GLU A 125 -10.16 9.48 -5.49
N VAL A 126 -11.13 8.63 -5.89
CA VAL A 126 -10.86 7.29 -6.39
C VAL A 126 -10.07 7.34 -7.69
N THR A 127 -10.48 8.18 -8.64
CA THR A 127 -9.82 8.33 -9.93
C THR A 127 -8.37 8.79 -9.75
N ARG A 128 -8.15 9.76 -8.87
CA ARG A 128 -6.81 10.26 -8.55
C ARG A 128 -5.94 9.18 -7.91
N ALA A 129 -6.50 8.43 -6.97
CA ALA A 129 -5.77 7.35 -6.30
C ALA A 129 -5.37 6.26 -7.30
N CYS A 130 -6.25 5.87 -8.21
CA CYS A 130 -5.96 4.91 -9.25
C CYS A 130 -4.86 5.40 -10.19
N LEU A 131 -4.95 6.65 -10.62
CA LEU A 131 -3.95 7.26 -11.49
C LEU A 131 -2.57 7.28 -10.84
N ASP A 132 -2.49 7.79 -9.62
CA ASP A 132 -1.22 7.90 -8.89
C ASP A 132 -0.60 6.52 -8.63
N ALA A 133 -1.42 5.54 -8.26
CA ALA A 133 -0.96 4.18 -8.01
C ALA A 133 -0.34 3.54 -9.27
N HIS A 134 -1.00 3.69 -10.41
CA HIS A 134 -0.49 3.13 -11.66
C HIS A 134 0.76 3.85 -12.17
N LYS A 135 0.84 5.17 -12.00
CA LYS A 135 2.06 5.92 -12.29
C LYS A 135 3.22 5.44 -11.44
N THR A 136 2.98 5.21 -10.16
CA THR A 136 3.98 4.68 -9.24
C THR A 136 4.50 3.32 -9.71
N LEU A 137 3.62 2.42 -10.10
CA LEU A 137 4.01 1.09 -10.61
C LEU A 137 4.84 1.19 -11.90
N MET A 138 4.52 2.13 -12.79
CA MET A 138 5.30 2.36 -14.00
C MET A 138 6.68 2.94 -13.71
N GLU A 139 6.81 3.78 -12.70
CA GLU A 139 8.10 4.33 -12.26
C GLU A 139 8.99 3.29 -11.62
N ILE A 140 8.40 2.40 -10.80
CA ILE A 140 9.15 1.34 -10.11
C ILE A 140 9.72 0.34 -11.10
N ASN A 141 8.93 -0.07 -12.10
CA ASN A 141 9.34 -1.03 -13.11
C ASN A 141 8.89 -0.58 -14.50
N PRO A 142 9.82 -0.20 -15.39
CA PRO A 142 9.47 0.22 -16.75
C PRO A 142 8.70 -0.81 -17.56
N GLU A 143 8.79 -2.10 -17.23
CA GLU A 143 8.00 -3.15 -17.87
C GLU A 143 6.51 -3.00 -17.61
N ASN A 144 6.13 -2.23 -16.60
CA ASN A 144 4.73 -1.93 -16.30
C ASN A 144 4.14 -0.85 -17.22
N VAL A 145 4.97 -0.09 -17.93
CA VAL A 145 4.49 0.99 -18.82
C VAL A 145 3.51 0.47 -19.87
N PRO A 146 3.84 -0.57 -20.67
CA PRO A 146 2.88 -1.07 -21.65
C PRO A 146 1.61 -1.66 -21.02
N LYS A 147 1.68 -2.10 -19.77
CA LYS A 147 0.54 -2.67 -19.05
C LYS A 147 -0.48 -1.60 -18.64
N PHE A 148 -0.03 -0.41 -18.27
CA PHE A 148 -0.86 0.62 -17.63
C PHE A 148 -0.94 1.95 -18.39
N LYS A 149 -0.24 2.11 -19.50
CA LYS A 149 -0.19 3.35 -20.27
C LYS A 149 -1.58 3.84 -20.67
N GLU A 150 -2.38 2.97 -21.25
CA GLU A 150 -3.73 3.31 -21.70
C GLU A 150 -4.65 3.65 -20.53
N VAL A 151 -4.59 2.85 -19.46
CA VAL A 151 -5.38 3.08 -18.25
C VAL A 151 -5.04 4.44 -17.63
N THR A 152 -3.75 4.78 -17.55
CA THR A 152 -3.33 6.07 -16.98
C THR A 152 -3.77 7.25 -17.84
N GLN A 153 -3.73 7.12 -19.16
CA GLN A 153 -4.25 8.15 -20.06
C GLN A 153 -5.75 8.36 -19.86
N PHE A 154 -6.50 7.27 -19.79
CA PHE A 154 -7.95 7.31 -19.56
C PHE A 154 -8.28 7.95 -18.20
N LEU A 155 -7.57 7.55 -17.14
CA LEU A 155 -7.78 8.11 -15.80
C LEU A 155 -7.43 9.59 -15.73
N ALA A 156 -6.36 10.02 -16.41
CA ALA A 156 -5.97 11.43 -16.46
C ALA A 156 -7.04 12.27 -17.16
N GLU A 157 -7.62 11.78 -18.26
CA GLU A 157 -8.70 12.44 -18.98
C GLU A 157 -9.97 12.51 -18.14
N ASP A 158 -10.32 11.42 -17.48
CA ASP A 158 -11.50 11.35 -16.61
C ASP A 158 -11.37 12.33 -15.45
N LEU A 159 -10.19 12.43 -14.86
CA LEU A 159 -9.90 13.37 -13.77
C LEU A 159 -10.08 14.82 -14.21
N LYS A 160 -9.61 15.17 -15.41
CA LYS A 160 -9.81 16.50 -15.98
C LYS A 160 -11.29 16.84 -16.14
N LYS A 161 -12.09 15.90 -16.64
CA LYS A 161 -13.54 16.06 -16.80
C LYS A 161 -14.24 16.27 -15.46
N LEU A 162 -13.84 15.53 -14.44
CA LEU A 162 -14.42 15.67 -13.10
C LEU A 162 -14.10 17.03 -12.48
N LYS A 163 -12.90 17.57 -12.71
CA LYS A 163 -12.52 18.90 -12.22
C LYS A 163 -13.21 20.03 -12.96
N SER A 164 -13.52 19.87 -14.25
CA SER A 164 -14.13 20.93 -15.05
C SER A 164 -15.63 21.13 -14.77
N HIS A 165 -16.25 20.23 -14.01
CA HIS A 165 -17.66 20.30 -13.64
C HIS A 165 -17.89 20.88 -12.22
N ASP A 166 -16.82 21.31 -11.57
CA ASP A 166 -16.92 21.99 -10.24
C ASP A 166 -17.08 23.50 -10.40
#